data_79414e47310e070090f51a182be66d7a
#
_entry.id   79414e47310e070090f51a182be66d7a
#
_cell.length_a   1.000
_cell.length_b   1.000
_cell.length_c   1.000
_cell.angle_alpha   90.00
_cell.angle_beta   90.00
_cell.angle_gamma   90.00
#
_symmetry.space_group_name_H-M   'P 1'
#
loop_
_entity.id
_entity.type
_entity.pdbx_description
1 polymer ?
#
loop_
_entity_poly.entity_id
_entity_poly.type
_entity_poly.pdbx_seq_one_letter_code
_entity_poly.pdbx_strand_id
1 'polypeptide(L)'
;MGDFVIDLIAATLRIATPLIFATLGELFCERAGILNLGIEGTMFFGAFSGFTAASLSGSLWVGVLTALVGGMLSGWLMSLFSVRLGVNQHVSGLGITLLMTALSLFGFRVIFGENRILPSIEPFKQLSIFPNNPVLGPIFSQYALTYIAIALVPIVWWIVFRTNFGLNLRSVGDNPEATDAAGINVYRLRTIALIIGGGLMAVGGSFLSVAQLGSFTFGIVAGRGWVCIALIIFGNWH
;
A
#
# COMPACT_ATOMS: atom_id res chain seq x y z
N MET A 1 -0.80 -34.66 -4.93
CA MET A 1 0.35 -33.74 -4.78
C MET A 1 0.30 -32.55 -5.76
N GLY A 2 -0.09 -32.75 -7.03
CA GLY A 2 -0.20 -31.65 -7.99
C GLY A 2 -1.17 -30.56 -7.56
N ASP A 3 -2.35 -30.91 -7.12
CA ASP A 3 -3.40 -29.97 -6.69
C ASP A 3 -2.96 -29.13 -5.49
N PHE A 4 -2.25 -29.72 -4.52
CA PHE A 4 -1.71 -29.01 -3.37
C PHE A 4 -0.71 -27.91 -3.77
N VAL A 5 0.18 -28.20 -4.73
CA VAL A 5 1.17 -27.21 -5.21
C VAL A 5 0.47 -26.06 -5.96
N ILE A 6 -0.55 -26.39 -6.74
CA ILE A 6 -1.34 -25.41 -7.49
C ILE A 6 -2.07 -24.47 -6.52
N ASP A 7 -2.74 -25.02 -5.52
CA ASP A 7 -3.45 -24.23 -4.49
C ASP A 7 -2.49 -23.39 -3.65
N LEU A 8 -1.30 -23.91 -3.35
CA LEU A 8 -0.26 -23.17 -2.64
C LEU A 8 0.21 -21.97 -3.44
N ILE A 9 0.46 -22.11 -4.75
CA ILE A 9 0.86 -20.99 -5.63
C ILE A 9 -0.28 -19.95 -5.68
N ALA A 10 -1.52 -20.38 -5.86
CA ALA A 10 -2.66 -19.50 -5.90
C ALA A 10 -2.85 -18.72 -4.58
N ALA A 11 -2.68 -19.38 -3.45
CA ALA A 11 -2.75 -18.74 -2.13
C ALA A 11 -1.58 -17.76 -1.92
N THR A 12 -0.37 -18.11 -2.35
CA THR A 12 0.81 -17.26 -2.26
C THR A 12 0.62 -15.95 -3.02
N LEU A 13 0.07 -15.99 -4.23
CA LEU A 13 -0.23 -14.78 -5.00
C LEU A 13 -1.22 -13.85 -4.28
N ARG A 14 -2.25 -14.42 -3.64
CA ARG A 14 -3.22 -13.64 -2.86
C ARG A 14 -2.60 -12.99 -1.63
N ILE A 15 -1.77 -13.72 -0.90
CA ILE A 15 -1.08 -13.21 0.29
C ILE A 15 -0.02 -12.17 -0.10
N ALA A 16 0.65 -12.35 -1.23
CA ALA A 16 1.65 -11.41 -1.73
C ALA A 16 1.05 -10.09 -2.24
N THR A 17 -0.21 -10.08 -2.69
CA THR A 17 -0.83 -8.90 -3.31
C THR A 17 -0.74 -7.63 -2.45
N PRO A 18 -1.17 -7.60 -1.18
CA PRO A 18 -1.05 -6.40 -0.34
C PRO A 18 0.41 -6.02 -0.06
N LEU A 19 1.30 -7.02 0.01
CA LEU A 19 2.73 -6.78 0.19
C LEU A 19 3.34 -6.14 -1.05
N ILE A 20 2.96 -6.56 -2.26
CA ILE A 20 3.44 -5.96 -3.52
C ILE A 20 3.06 -4.48 -3.57
N PHE A 21 1.80 -4.11 -3.32
CA PHE A 21 1.38 -2.72 -3.30
C PHE A 21 2.18 -1.89 -2.29
N ALA A 22 2.30 -2.38 -1.06
CA ALA A 22 2.96 -1.65 0.01
C ALA A 22 4.48 -1.55 -0.21
N THR A 23 5.12 -2.63 -0.69
CA THR A 23 6.56 -2.63 -1.04
C THR A 23 6.85 -1.68 -2.20
N LEU A 24 6.02 -1.67 -3.25
CA LEU A 24 6.18 -0.70 -4.34
C LEU A 24 6.01 0.74 -3.84
N GLY A 25 5.10 0.98 -2.89
CA GLY A 25 4.93 2.28 -2.25
C GLY A 25 6.15 2.71 -1.47
N GLU A 26 6.69 1.81 -0.64
CA GLU A 26 7.88 2.09 0.16
C GLU A 26 9.14 2.26 -0.72
N LEU A 27 9.22 1.55 -1.85
CA LEU A 27 10.30 1.71 -2.82
C LEU A 27 10.43 3.16 -3.31
N PHE A 28 9.31 3.85 -3.57
CA PHE A 28 9.35 5.27 -3.91
C PHE A 28 9.90 6.12 -2.76
N CYS A 29 9.50 5.83 -1.54
CA CYS A 29 9.93 6.56 -0.34
C CYS A 29 11.45 6.38 -0.10
N GLU A 30 11.93 5.15 -0.07
CA GLU A 30 13.34 4.84 0.20
C GLU A 30 14.25 5.29 -0.94
N ARG A 31 13.80 5.20 -2.21
CA ARG A 31 14.55 5.76 -3.36
C ARG A 31 14.64 7.28 -3.34
N ALA A 32 13.76 7.97 -2.62
CA ALA A 32 13.87 9.41 -2.33
C ALA A 32 14.72 9.72 -1.08
N GLY A 33 15.28 8.71 -0.43
CA GLY A 33 16.09 8.83 0.78
C GLY A 33 15.27 9.00 2.07
N ILE A 34 14.03 8.52 2.09
CA ILE A 34 13.17 8.56 3.28
C ILE A 34 12.62 7.18 3.59
N LEU A 35 13.00 6.64 4.73
CA LEU A 35 12.40 5.43 5.29
C LEU A 35 11.05 5.78 5.94
N ASN A 36 9.97 5.21 5.43
CA ASN A 36 8.62 5.52 5.91
C ASN A 36 8.10 4.46 6.88
N LEU A 37 8.45 4.58 8.16
CA LEU A 37 7.92 3.71 9.21
C LEU A 37 6.40 3.88 9.45
N GLY A 38 5.76 4.80 8.74
CA GLY A 38 4.31 4.99 8.73
C GLY A 38 3.53 3.96 7.92
N ILE A 39 4.21 3.05 7.23
CA ILE A 39 3.62 2.06 6.31
C ILE A 39 2.54 1.20 6.97
N GLU A 40 2.79 0.68 8.18
CA GLU A 40 1.83 -0.18 8.91
C GLU A 40 0.52 0.57 9.20
N GLY A 41 0.62 1.78 9.73
CA GLY A 41 -0.56 2.62 10.01
C GLY A 41 -1.28 3.09 8.75
N THR A 42 -0.54 3.40 7.69
CA THR A 42 -1.11 3.80 6.40
C THR A 42 -1.88 2.65 5.74
N MET A 43 -1.34 1.42 5.78
CA MET A 43 -2.07 0.21 5.35
C MET A 43 -3.32 0.00 6.19
N PHE A 44 -3.24 0.15 7.51
CA PHE A 44 -4.37 -0.02 8.41
C PHE A 44 -5.47 1.02 8.12
N PHE A 45 -5.09 2.28 7.91
CA PHE A 45 -6.01 3.34 7.50
C PHE A 45 -6.63 3.08 6.13
N GLY A 46 -5.86 2.55 5.18
CA GLY A 46 -6.35 2.12 3.88
C GLY A 46 -7.39 1.00 3.99
N ALA A 47 -7.17 0.02 4.87
CA ALA A 47 -8.14 -1.04 5.15
C ALA A 47 -9.44 -0.49 5.74
N PHE A 48 -9.35 0.46 6.69
CA PHE A 48 -10.51 1.11 7.32
C PHE A 48 -11.27 1.98 6.31
N SER A 49 -10.60 2.94 5.67
CA SER A 49 -11.23 3.90 4.76
C SER A 49 -11.82 3.22 3.52
N GLY A 50 -11.11 2.22 3.00
CA GLY A 50 -11.57 1.40 1.88
C GLY A 50 -12.84 0.62 2.22
N PHE A 51 -12.85 -0.07 3.36
CA PHE A 51 -14.01 -0.80 3.84
C PHE A 51 -15.21 0.12 4.09
N THR A 52 -14.97 1.23 4.80
CA THR A 52 -16.03 2.20 5.14
C THR A 52 -16.66 2.79 3.90
N ALA A 53 -15.85 3.25 2.94
CA ALA A 53 -16.37 3.82 1.71
C ALA A 53 -17.08 2.77 0.83
N ALA A 54 -16.60 1.54 0.77
CA ALA A 54 -17.27 0.45 0.08
C ALA A 54 -18.62 0.10 0.71
N SER A 55 -18.68 0.04 2.05
CA SER A 55 -19.91 -0.23 2.80
C SER A 55 -20.98 0.85 2.61
N LEU A 56 -20.57 2.13 2.60
CA LEU A 56 -21.50 3.25 2.47
C LEU A 56 -21.95 3.49 1.03
N SER A 57 -21.08 3.28 0.04
CA SER A 57 -21.38 3.54 -1.38
C SER A 57 -21.96 2.34 -2.12
N GLY A 58 -21.82 1.13 -1.57
CA GLY A 58 -22.13 -0.12 -2.27
C GLY A 58 -21.16 -0.47 -3.40
N SER A 59 -20.07 0.29 -3.59
CA SER A 59 -19.09 0.07 -4.66
C SER A 59 -17.70 -0.20 -4.09
N LEU A 60 -17.16 -1.38 -4.39
CA LEU A 60 -15.82 -1.79 -3.95
C LEU A 60 -14.71 -0.89 -4.54
N TRP A 61 -14.89 -0.42 -5.77
CA TRP A 61 -13.93 0.47 -6.42
C TRP A 61 -13.87 1.86 -5.77
N VAL A 62 -15.02 2.38 -5.31
CA VAL A 62 -15.05 3.61 -4.50
C VAL A 62 -14.26 3.41 -3.22
N GLY A 63 -14.36 2.24 -2.60
CA GLY A 63 -13.54 1.88 -1.44
C GLY A 63 -12.04 1.95 -1.74
N VAL A 64 -11.59 1.32 -2.84
CA VAL A 64 -10.16 1.34 -3.24
C VAL A 64 -9.68 2.77 -3.54
N LEU A 65 -10.48 3.57 -4.25
CA LEU A 65 -10.12 4.96 -4.55
C LEU A 65 -10.05 5.82 -3.30
N THR A 66 -10.97 5.63 -2.35
CA THR A 66 -10.95 6.35 -1.06
C THR A 66 -9.73 5.97 -0.25
N ALA A 67 -9.36 4.69 -0.23
CA ALA A 67 -8.12 4.24 0.40
C ALA A 67 -6.89 4.86 -0.25
N LEU A 68 -6.83 4.90 -1.58
CA LEU A 68 -5.73 5.55 -2.32
C LEU A 68 -5.58 7.01 -1.91
N VAL A 69 -6.66 7.79 -1.92
CA VAL A 69 -6.64 9.21 -1.54
C VAL A 69 -6.27 9.38 -0.06
N GLY A 70 -6.83 8.56 0.82
CA GLY A 70 -6.49 8.57 2.24
C GLY A 70 -5.02 8.26 2.50
N GLY A 71 -4.45 7.31 1.75
CA GLY A 71 -3.03 7.00 1.79
C GLY A 71 -2.14 8.13 1.25
N MET A 72 -2.57 8.81 0.18
CA MET A 72 -1.89 10.01 -0.32
C MET A 72 -1.85 11.12 0.73
N LEU A 73 -2.94 11.31 1.48
CA LEU A 73 -2.98 12.27 2.60
C LEU A 73 -2.04 11.86 3.74
N SER A 74 -1.98 10.57 4.08
CA SER A 74 -1.01 10.04 5.04
C SER A 74 0.43 10.30 4.60
N GLY A 75 0.76 10.03 3.34
CA GLY A 75 2.07 10.32 2.75
C GLY A 75 2.41 11.81 2.73
N TRP A 76 1.41 12.66 2.46
CA TRP A 76 1.57 14.11 2.55
C TRP A 76 1.86 14.57 3.97
N LEU A 77 1.17 14.04 4.99
CA LEU A 77 1.45 14.31 6.40
C LEU A 77 2.85 13.85 6.78
N MET A 78 3.28 12.68 6.34
CA MET A 78 4.66 12.20 6.55
C MET A 78 5.67 13.17 5.93
N SER A 79 5.41 13.68 4.72
CA SER A 79 6.24 14.68 4.06
C SER A 79 6.27 16.00 4.84
N LEU A 80 5.16 16.42 5.41
CA LEU A 80 5.11 17.64 6.21
C LEU A 80 6.06 17.57 7.40
N PHE A 81 6.05 16.46 8.15
CA PHE A 81 6.91 16.28 9.30
C PHE A 81 8.38 16.02 8.93
N SER A 82 8.64 15.02 8.07
CA SER A 82 10.01 14.59 7.80
C SER A 82 10.76 15.46 6.79
N VAL A 83 10.05 16.05 5.80
CA VAL A 83 10.68 16.82 4.73
C VAL A 83 10.65 18.32 4.99
N ARG A 84 9.48 18.88 5.38
CA ARG A 84 9.35 20.33 5.60
C ARG A 84 9.79 20.79 6.97
N LEU A 85 9.37 20.08 8.02
CA LEU A 85 9.70 20.43 9.40
C LEU A 85 11.03 19.84 9.86
N GLY A 86 11.66 18.95 9.07
CA GLY A 86 12.95 18.36 9.40
C GLY A 86 12.94 17.43 10.62
N VAL A 87 11.75 16.97 11.04
CA VAL A 87 11.64 16.01 12.16
C VAL A 87 12.26 14.68 11.75
N ASN A 88 12.90 14.00 12.71
CA ASN A 88 13.47 12.69 12.46
C ASN A 88 12.44 11.75 11.79
N GLN A 89 12.81 11.14 10.67
CA GLN A 89 11.90 10.33 9.84
C GLN A 89 11.35 9.11 10.59
N HIS A 90 12.12 8.50 11.50
CA HIS A 90 11.67 7.36 12.29
C HIS A 90 10.58 7.76 13.28
N VAL A 91 10.78 8.91 13.96
CA VAL A 91 9.79 9.46 14.91
C VAL A 91 8.53 9.88 14.17
N SER A 92 8.67 10.56 13.03
CA SER A 92 7.54 10.96 12.17
C SER A 92 6.75 9.74 11.69
N GLY A 93 7.44 8.70 11.21
CA GLY A 93 6.80 7.48 10.71
C GLY A 93 6.04 6.73 11.81
N LEU A 94 6.64 6.55 12.98
CA LEU A 94 5.95 5.94 14.13
C LEU A 94 4.75 6.78 14.58
N GLY A 95 4.89 8.13 14.59
CA GLY A 95 3.79 9.05 14.88
C GLY A 95 2.63 8.90 13.88
N ILE A 96 2.92 8.79 12.58
CA ILE A 96 1.92 8.52 11.54
C ILE A 96 1.25 7.17 11.75
N THR A 97 2.02 6.12 12.09
CA THR A 97 1.43 4.80 12.38
C THR A 97 0.42 4.87 13.53
N LEU A 98 0.78 5.52 14.63
CA LEU A 98 -0.11 5.69 15.77
C LEU A 98 -1.34 6.52 15.41
N LEU A 99 -1.15 7.65 14.73
CA LEU A 99 -2.23 8.54 14.29
C LEU A 99 -3.22 7.81 13.37
N MET A 100 -2.73 7.16 12.31
CA MET A 100 -3.57 6.48 11.34
C MET A 100 -4.30 5.29 11.96
N THR A 101 -3.66 4.56 12.85
CA THR A 101 -4.28 3.47 13.61
C THR A 101 -5.39 4.01 14.52
N ALA A 102 -5.11 5.05 15.30
CA ALA A 102 -6.09 5.64 16.20
C ALA A 102 -7.30 6.22 15.45
N LEU A 103 -7.06 6.96 14.34
CA LEU A 103 -8.13 7.48 13.47
C LEU A 103 -9.00 6.36 12.91
N SER A 104 -8.39 5.26 12.49
CA SER A 104 -9.13 4.11 11.95
C SER A 104 -10.02 3.45 13.00
N LEU A 105 -9.49 3.22 14.20
CA LEU A 105 -10.24 2.60 15.29
C LEU A 105 -11.36 3.52 15.79
N PHE A 106 -11.06 4.80 15.96
CA PHE A 106 -12.04 5.80 16.37
C PHE A 106 -13.13 5.97 15.32
N GLY A 107 -12.73 6.17 14.06
CA GLY A 107 -13.66 6.34 12.93
C GLY A 107 -14.58 5.13 12.76
N PHE A 108 -14.04 3.92 12.90
CA PHE A 108 -14.85 2.70 12.83
C PHE A 108 -15.93 2.67 13.91
N ARG A 109 -15.58 3.01 15.17
CA ARG A 109 -16.54 3.07 16.27
C ARG A 109 -17.60 4.16 16.08
N VAL A 110 -17.21 5.33 15.57
CA VAL A 110 -18.15 6.44 15.33
C VAL A 110 -19.14 6.10 14.22
N ILE A 111 -18.70 5.46 13.14
CA ILE A 111 -19.52 5.21 11.95
C ILE A 111 -20.40 3.97 12.14
N PHE A 112 -19.86 2.89 12.70
CA PHE A 112 -20.56 1.61 12.80
C PHE A 112 -21.10 1.33 14.21
N GLY A 113 -20.72 2.12 15.21
CA GLY A 113 -21.12 1.97 16.59
C GLY A 113 -20.52 0.74 17.29
N GLU A 114 -21.09 0.38 18.45
CA GLU A 114 -20.73 -0.83 19.21
C GLU A 114 -21.64 -2.01 18.85
N ASN A 115 -22.02 -2.14 17.58
CA ASN A 115 -22.89 -3.21 17.15
C ASN A 115 -22.20 -4.57 17.39
N ARG A 116 -22.94 -5.52 17.96
CA ARG A 116 -22.46 -6.90 18.18
C ARG A 116 -22.20 -7.65 16.87
N ILE A 117 -22.78 -7.21 15.77
CA ILE A 117 -22.60 -7.81 14.44
C ILE A 117 -21.66 -6.88 13.67
N LEU A 118 -20.48 -7.38 13.33
CA LEU A 118 -19.52 -6.66 12.50
C LEU A 118 -20.13 -6.43 11.11
N PRO A 119 -20.10 -5.20 10.58
CA PRO A 119 -20.54 -4.95 9.23
C PRO A 119 -19.69 -5.75 8.25
N SER A 120 -20.34 -6.34 7.26
CA SER A 120 -19.70 -7.12 6.20
C SER A 120 -20.21 -6.66 4.84
N ILE A 121 -19.34 -6.70 3.85
CA ILE A 121 -19.64 -6.42 2.46
C ILE A 121 -19.32 -7.67 1.63
N GLU A 122 -19.96 -7.85 0.49
CA GLU A 122 -19.52 -8.87 -0.47
C GLU A 122 -18.13 -8.49 -0.99
N PRO A 123 -17.08 -9.31 -0.77
CA PRO A 123 -15.74 -9.00 -1.26
C PRO A 123 -15.67 -9.07 -2.78
N PHE A 124 -14.58 -8.56 -3.37
CA PHE A 124 -14.36 -8.73 -4.80
C PHE A 124 -14.45 -10.19 -5.21
N LYS A 125 -15.16 -10.45 -6.31
CA LYS A 125 -15.19 -11.79 -6.91
C LYS A 125 -13.86 -12.07 -7.60
N GLN A 126 -13.41 -13.30 -7.48
CA GLN A 126 -12.22 -13.74 -8.20
C GLN A 126 -12.54 -13.82 -9.71
N LEU A 127 -11.64 -13.29 -10.52
CA LEU A 127 -11.72 -13.37 -11.98
C LEU A 127 -11.10 -14.69 -12.42
N SER A 128 -11.91 -15.59 -12.95
CA SER A 128 -11.46 -16.85 -13.51
C SER A 128 -11.18 -16.69 -15.01
N ILE A 129 -9.91 -16.57 -15.40
CA ILE A 129 -9.50 -16.40 -16.80
C ILE A 129 -9.51 -17.73 -17.55
N PHE A 130 -9.19 -18.82 -16.88
CA PHE A 130 -9.13 -20.17 -17.47
C PHE A 130 -10.01 -21.16 -16.69
N PRO A 131 -11.36 -21.05 -16.72
CA PRO A 131 -12.24 -21.85 -15.87
C PRO A 131 -12.17 -23.36 -16.15
N ASN A 132 -11.83 -23.76 -17.38
CA ASN A 132 -11.85 -25.17 -17.82
C ASN A 132 -10.49 -25.88 -17.69
N ASN A 133 -9.43 -25.21 -17.23
CA ASN A 133 -8.12 -25.83 -17.11
C ASN A 133 -7.83 -26.16 -15.62
N PRO A 134 -7.63 -27.46 -15.28
CA PRO A 134 -7.45 -27.84 -13.88
C PRO A 134 -6.15 -27.32 -13.24
N VAL A 135 -5.14 -26.98 -14.04
CA VAL A 135 -3.85 -26.46 -13.55
C VAL A 135 -3.82 -24.93 -13.55
N LEU A 136 -4.22 -24.32 -14.66
CA LEU A 136 -4.17 -22.87 -14.83
C LEU A 136 -5.37 -22.16 -14.16
N GLY A 137 -6.52 -22.85 -14.06
CA GLY A 137 -7.73 -22.30 -13.46
C GLY A 137 -7.51 -21.74 -12.06
N PRO A 138 -7.05 -22.51 -11.08
CA PRO A 138 -6.83 -22.03 -9.71
C PRO A 138 -5.76 -20.92 -9.60
N ILE A 139 -4.66 -21.02 -10.37
CA ILE A 139 -3.58 -20.02 -10.34
C ILE A 139 -4.06 -18.67 -10.87
N PHE A 140 -4.83 -18.68 -11.97
CA PHE A 140 -5.37 -17.47 -12.59
C PHE A 140 -6.77 -17.07 -12.06
N SER A 141 -7.25 -17.71 -11.00
CA SER A 141 -8.46 -17.33 -10.29
C SER A 141 -8.12 -16.35 -9.17
N GLN A 142 -7.83 -15.11 -9.55
CA GLN A 142 -7.34 -14.08 -8.63
C GLN A 142 -8.26 -12.85 -8.63
N TYR A 143 -8.08 -11.98 -7.62
CA TYR A 143 -8.79 -10.71 -7.56
C TYR A 143 -8.30 -9.72 -8.63
N ALA A 144 -9.16 -8.81 -9.08
CA ALA A 144 -8.77 -7.75 -10.02
C ALA A 144 -7.55 -6.94 -9.52
N LEU A 145 -7.51 -6.64 -8.23
CA LEU A 145 -6.38 -5.93 -7.60
C LEU A 145 -5.08 -6.72 -7.64
N THR A 146 -5.12 -8.06 -7.64
CA THR A 146 -3.91 -8.89 -7.79
C THR A 146 -3.30 -8.72 -9.17
N TYR A 147 -4.10 -8.67 -10.22
CA TYR A 147 -3.61 -8.40 -11.58
C TYR A 147 -3.03 -6.99 -11.70
N ILE A 148 -3.68 -6.02 -11.08
CA ILE A 148 -3.17 -4.64 -11.04
C ILE A 148 -1.83 -4.60 -10.29
N ALA A 149 -1.70 -5.28 -9.14
CA ALA A 149 -0.44 -5.35 -8.40
C ALA A 149 0.70 -5.93 -9.24
N ILE A 150 0.46 -7.05 -9.93
CA ILE A 150 1.46 -7.68 -10.80
C ILE A 150 1.83 -6.76 -11.96
N ALA A 151 0.85 -6.09 -12.60
CA ALA A 151 1.10 -5.14 -13.68
C ALA A 151 1.87 -3.89 -13.22
N LEU A 152 1.67 -3.46 -11.96
CA LEU A 152 2.38 -2.31 -11.40
C LEU A 152 3.87 -2.58 -11.20
N VAL A 153 4.30 -3.82 -10.97
CA VAL A 153 5.72 -4.14 -10.77
C VAL A 153 6.58 -3.66 -11.96
N PRO A 154 6.34 -4.10 -13.19
CA PRO A 154 7.14 -3.62 -14.34
C PRO A 154 6.93 -2.13 -14.62
N ILE A 155 5.76 -1.56 -14.36
CA ILE A 155 5.48 -0.14 -14.55
C ILE A 155 6.31 0.69 -13.56
N VAL A 156 6.32 0.35 -12.28
CA VAL A 156 7.12 1.03 -11.25
C VAL A 156 8.61 0.87 -11.53
N TRP A 157 9.04 -0.34 -11.90
CA TRP A 157 10.43 -0.57 -12.31
C TRP A 157 10.82 0.35 -13.46
N TRP A 158 9.99 0.45 -14.51
CA TRP A 158 10.24 1.34 -15.64
C TRP A 158 10.28 2.81 -15.23
N ILE A 159 9.34 3.26 -14.38
CA ILE A 159 9.31 4.63 -13.87
C ILE A 159 10.59 4.95 -13.08
N VAL A 160 10.97 4.09 -12.13
CA VAL A 160 12.10 4.34 -11.22
C VAL A 160 13.44 4.22 -11.94
N PHE A 161 13.59 3.29 -12.90
CA PHE A 161 14.91 3.00 -13.50
C PHE A 161 15.10 3.52 -14.92
N ARG A 162 14.04 3.89 -15.64
CA ARG A 162 14.10 4.26 -17.05
C ARG A 162 13.57 5.65 -17.37
N THR A 163 13.01 6.39 -16.41
CA THR A 163 12.49 7.74 -16.65
C THR A 163 13.35 8.82 -15.99
N ASN A 164 13.23 10.07 -16.48
CA ASN A 164 13.89 11.22 -15.87
C ASN A 164 13.39 11.48 -14.44
N PHE A 165 12.11 11.20 -14.17
CA PHE A 165 11.55 11.28 -12.82
C PHE A 165 12.27 10.32 -11.87
N GLY A 166 12.43 9.06 -12.26
CA GLY A 166 13.13 8.06 -11.47
C GLY A 166 14.64 8.36 -11.31
N LEU A 167 15.29 8.93 -12.33
CA LEU A 167 16.67 9.39 -12.22
C LEU A 167 16.80 10.47 -11.14
N ASN A 168 15.97 11.51 -11.21
CA ASN A 168 15.97 12.59 -10.23
C ASN A 168 15.61 12.08 -8.82
N LEU A 169 14.67 11.14 -8.72
CA LEU A 169 14.28 10.53 -7.45
C LEU A 169 15.46 9.84 -6.77
N ARG A 170 16.20 9.02 -7.51
CA ARG A 170 17.40 8.32 -7.02
C ARG A 170 18.53 9.30 -6.67
N SER A 171 18.76 10.31 -7.50
CA SER A 171 19.76 11.35 -7.20
C SER A 171 19.47 12.06 -5.88
N VAL A 172 18.18 12.35 -5.59
CA VAL A 172 17.76 12.95 -4.30
C VAL A 172 18.00 11.99 -3.13
N GLY A 173 17.84 10.68 -3.34
CA GLY A 173 18.14 9.69 -2.30
C GLY A 173 19.63 9.52 -2.05
N ASP A 174 20.43 9.50 -3.12
CA ASP A 174 21.87 9.26 -3.04
C ASP A 174 22.65 10.50 -2.52
N ASN A 175 22.36 11.69 -3.08
CA ASN A 175 23.01 12.94 -2.64
C ASN A 175 22.08 14.14 -2.85
N PRO A 176 21.29 14.51 -1.83
CA PRO A 176 20.34 15.61 -1.92
C PRO A 176 21.01 16.97 -2.16
N GLU A 177 22.21 17.20 -1.60
CA GLU A 177 22.92 18.49 -1.73
C GLU A 177 23.39 18.71 -3.17
N ALA A 178 24.02 17.69 -3.78
CA ALA A 178 24.42 17.76 -5.18
C ALA A 178 23.23 17.90 -6.12
N THR A 179 22.11 17.27 -5.79
CA THR A 179 20.88 17.34 -6.59
C THR A 179 20.26 18.73 -6.53
N ASP A 180 20.25 19.36 -5.36
CA ASP A 180 19.77 20.74 -5.18
C ASP A 180 20.67 21.74 -5.92
N ALA A 181 22.00 21.55 -5.85
CA ALA A 181 22.97 22.35 -6.61
C ALA A 181 22.78 22.24 -8.15
N ALA A 182 22.26 21.11 -8.63
CA ALA A 182 21.86 20.92 -10.03
C ALA A 182 20.51 21.57 -10.39
N GLY A 183 19.86 22.28 -9.45
CA GLY A 183 18.59 22.99 -9.67
C GLY A 183 17.36 22.13 -9.55
N ILE A 184 17.46 20.91 -9.02
CA ILE A 184 16.35 20.00 -8.82
C ILE A 184 15.77 20.19 -7.41
N ASN A 185 14.47 20.44 -7.32
CA ASN A 185 13.81 20.68 -6.03
C ASN A 185 13.63 19.39 -5.23
N VAL A 186 14.53 19.16 -4.27
CA VAL A 186 14.58 17.98 -3.39
C VAL A 186 13.28 17.83 -2.59
N TYR A 187 12.75 18.93 -2.03
CA TYR A 187 11.52 18.90 -1.21
C TYR A 187 10.31 18.42 -2.02
N ARG A 188 10.18 18.89 -3.25
CA ARG A 188 9.07 18.47 -4.13
C ARG A 188 9.14 16.99 -4.46
N LEU A 189 10.31 16.49 -4.82
CA LEU A 189 10.49 15.09 -5.21
C LEU A 189 10.22 14.14 -4.02
N ARG A 190 10.77 14.44 -2.85
CA ARG A 190 10.50 13.69 -1.63
C ARG A 190 9.01 13.69 -1.27
N THR A 191 8.36 14.85 -1.37
CA THR A 191 6.92 14.95 -1.12
C THR A 191 6.10 14.11 -2.10
N ILE A 192 6.40 14.16 -3.39
CA ILE A 192 5.70 13.36 -4.42
C ILE A 192 5.91 11.87 -4.17
N ALA A 193 7.13 11.46 -3.85
CA ALA A 193 7.45 10.06 -3.53
C ALA A 193 6.63 9.54 -2.34
N LEU A 194 6.55 10.31 -1.25
CA LEU A 194 5.77 9.96 -0.06
C LEU A 194 4.27 9.91 -0.33
N ILE A 195 3.74 10.81 -1.16
CA ILE A 195 2.32 10.82 -1.56
C ILE A 195 1.99 9.57 -2.39
N ILE A 196 2.80 9.27 -3.41
CA ILE A 196 2.62 8.06 -4.24
C ILE A 196 2.75 6.81 -3.37
N GLY A 197 3.80 6.76 -2.56
CA GLY A 197 4.08 5.66 -1.65
C GLY A 197 2.94 5.40 -0.69
N GLY A 198 2.46 6.42 0.00
CA GLY A 198 1.33 6.33 0.92
C GLY A 198 0.05 5.85 0.24
N GLY A 199 -0.24 6.32 -0.97
CA GLY A 199 -1.37 5.86 -1.76
C GLY A 199 -1.32 4.36 -2.06
N LEU A 200 -0.17 3.86 -2.54
CA LEU A 200 0.02 2.43 -2.83
C LEU A 200 -0.06 1.56 -1.56
N MET A 201 0.53 2.01 -0.46
CA MET A 201 0.45 1.32 0.84
C MET A 201 -1.00 1.16 1.31
N ALA A 202 -1.80 2.22 1.21
CA ALA A 202 -3.21 2.20 1.60
C ALA A 202 -4.06 1.31 0.69
N VAL A 203 -3.76 1.27 -0.62
CA VAL A 203 -4.41 0.31 -1.55
C VAL A 203 -4.08 -1.13 -1.13
N GLY A 204 -2.82 -1.43 -0.75
CA GLY A 204 -2.45 -2.72 -0.18
C GLY A 204 -3.25 -3.07 1.08
N GLY A 205 -3.49 -2.08 1.95
CA GLY A 205 -4.35 -2.23 3.11
C GLY A 205 -5.81 -2.49 2.77
N SER A 206 -6.38 -1.72 1.82
CA SER A 206 -7.77 -1.90 1.36
C SER A 206 -8.03 -3.26 0.73
N PHE A 207 -7.03 -3.84 0.07
CA PHE A 207 -7.13 -5.20 -0.45
C PHE A 207 -7.51 -6.22 0.62
N LEU A 208 -6.94 -6.08 1.83
CA LEU A 208 -7.23 -7.01 2.93
C LEU A 208 -8.69 -6.95 3.37
N SER A 209 -9.26 -5.74 3.48
CA SER A 209 -10.63 -5.56 3.96
C SER A 209 -11.68 -5.71 2.86
N VAL A 210 -11.43 -5.19 1.64
CA VAL A 210 -12.43 -5.11 0.56
C VAL A 210 -12.37 -6.31 -0.37
N ALA A 211 -11.18 -6.90 -0.60
CA ALA A 211 -11.04 -8.00 -1.52
C ALA A 211 -10.96 -9.36 -0.82
N GLN A 212 -10.24 -9.45 0.30
CA GLN A 212 -9.96 -10.73 0.93
C GLN A 212 -10.99 -11.12 1.98
N LEU A 213 -11.33 -10.21 2.92
CA LEU A 213 -12.16 -10.53 4.08
C LEU A 213 -13.61 -10.07 3.96
N GLY A 214 -13.90 -9.02 3.19
CA GLY A 214 -15.22 -8.38 3.17
C GLY A 214 -15.61 -7.72 4.52
N SER A 215 -14.64 -7.49 5.40
CA SER A 215 -14.85 -6.88 6.72
C SER A 215 -13.59 -6.17 7.20
N PHE A 216 -13.76 -5.22 8.13
CA PHE A 216 -12.64 -4.58 8.81
C PHE A 216 -12.50 -5.16 10.21
N THR A 217 -11.30 -5.62 10.55
CA THR A 217 -10.97 -6.18 11.87
C THR A 217 -9.74 -5.51 12.46
N PHE A 218 -9.71 -5.43 13.79
CA PHE A 218 -8.54 -4.91 14.49
C PHE A 218 -7.35 -5.85 14.27
N GLY A 219 -6.22 -5.29 13.83
CA GLY A 219 -5.03 -6.08 13.52
C GLY A 219 -5.03 -6.74 12.14
N ILE A 220 -5.90 -6.33 11.21
CA ILE A 220 -5.98 -6.88 9.85
C ILE A 220 -4.64 -6.84 9.09
N VAL A 221 -3.79 -5.85 9.35
CA VAL A 221 -2.47 -5.71 8.72
C VAL A 221 -1.44 -6.64 9.35
N ALA A 222 -1.49 -6.81 10.68
CA ALA A 222 -0.70 -7.79 11.44
C ALA A 222 0.81 -7.78 11.13
N GLY A 223 1.42 -6.60 11.06
CA GLY A 223 2.86 -6.43 10.84
C GLY A 223 3.33 -6.53 9.39
N ARG A 224 2.41 -6.67 8.43
CA ARG A 224 2.76 -6.75 6.99
C ARG A 224 3.50 -5.53 6.49
N GLY A 225 3.24 -4.35 7.03
CA GLY A 225 3.97 -3.13 6.69
C GLY A 225 5.46 -3.24 7.02
N TRP A 226 5.80 -3.78 8.17
CA TRP A 226 7.21 -4.00 8.58
C TRP A 226 7.90 -5.02 7.68
N VAL A 227 7.17 -6.07 7.26
CA VAL A 227 7.69 -7.05 6.30
C VAL A 227 8.02 -6.40 4.96
N CYS A 228 7.22 -5.43 4.50
CA CYS A 228 7.49 -4.73 3.25
C CYS A 228 8.81 -3.94 3.27
N ILE A 229 9.15 -3.29 4.39
CA ILE A 229 10.44 -2.62 4.56
C ILE A 229 11.59 -3.65 4.47
N ALA A 230 11.45 -4.79 5.15
CA ALA A 230 12.45 -5.84 5.06
C ALA A 230 12.62 -6.36 3.63
N LEU A 231 11.52 -6.55 2.88
CA LEU A 231 11.57 -7.00 1.49
C LEU A 231 12.34 -6.06 0.58
N ILE A 232 12.23 -4.74 0.77
CA ILE A 232 12.98 -3.74 -0.02
C ILE A 232 14.47 -3.83 0.28
N ILE A 233 14.83 -3.92 1.56
CA ILE A 233 16.23 -4.03 1.98
C ILE A 233 16.85 -5.32 1.42
N PHE A 234 16.16 -6.46 1.52
CA PHE A 234 16.62 -7.72 0.94
C PHE A 234 16.67 -7.70 -0.60
N GLY A 235 15.73 -6.97 -1.23
CA GLY A 235 15.71 -6.76 -2.69
C GLY A 235 16.76 -5.77 -3.18
N ASN A 236 17.59 -5.19 -2.29
CA ASN A 236 18.59 -4.19 -2.62
C ASN A 236 18.01 -3.01 -3.43
N TRP A 237 16.78 -2.63 -3.11
CA TRP A 237 16.03 -1.55 -3.77
C TRP A 237 15.83 -1.73 -5.29
N HIS A 238 15.77 -2.97 -5.78
CA HIS A 238 15.57 -3.33 -7.19
C HIS A 238 14.21 -3.98 -7.44
#